data_99e0fcfd6ba2d34e9ee6acda39944336
#
_entry.id   99e0fcfd6ba2d34e9ee6acda39944336
#
_cell.length_a   1.000
_cell.length_b   1.000
_cell.length_c   1.000
_cell.angle_alpha   90.00
_cell.angle_beta   90.00
_cell.angle_gamma   90.00
#
_symmetry.space_group_name_H-M   'P 1'
#
loop_
_entity.id
_entity.type
_entity.pdbx_description
1 polymer ?
#
loop_
_entity_poly.entity_id
_entity_poly.type
_entity_poly.pdbx_seq_one_letter_code
_entity_poly.pdbx_strand_id
1 'polypeptide(L)'
;VPLLIATQASDGEATPSEFVTGAIDLPSPMALGATWDPGLAQAVGAVLGRELADVGVNLYLGPDLDVLYTPRPGDDADLGTKAFGADPFWVGELGTAYIAGLHEGSGARLLVVPRHLPGLGSADRPLEDEVPTVQKPLEQLKQIELAPFFAATKSLPGASADAADGFLVTHIRYRGFQGNNIRRTTRPISLDAPALQLVTSLKEVLPWREAGGLLVADNLGLASVHLSYDPTGQTFNARRVMQDALSAGNDLLILDRFAPQGGDNWPAHFANVRDTLSYLASRYRDESTFRALVDQAVYRVLSAKLRLYPEFSLDAVLRGPLEERSDLDAMDASVVSPVALAALTRIFP
;
A
#
# COMPACT_ATOMS: atom_id res chain seq x y z
N VAL A 1 -4.15 20.00 12.05
CA VAL A 1 -4.21 18.54 11.82
C VAL A 1 -2.84 18.08 11.38
N PRO A 2 -2.23 17.07 12.03
CA PRO A 2 -0.90 16.57 11.66
C PRO A 2 -0.86 16.06 10.21
N LEU A 3 0.31 16.17 9.58
CA LEU A 3 0.55 15.58 8.27
C LEU A 3 0.70 14.05 8.39
N LEU A 4 0.36 13.32 7.34
CA LEU A 4 0.84 11.97 7.12
C LEU A 4 2.13 12.07 6.30
N ILE A 5 3.22 11.56 6.86
CA ILE A 5 4.52 11.48 6.23
C ILE A 5 4.69 10.03 5.80
N ALA A 6 4.53 9.81 4.50
CA ALA A 6 4.47 8.48 3.92
C ALA A 6 5.80 8.07 3.29
N THR A 7 6.12 6.79 3.40
CA THR A 7 7.16 6.13 2.62
C THR A 7 6.71 4.75 2.17
N GLN A 8 7.33 4.25 1.11
CA GLN A 8 7.37 2.84 0.77
C GLN A 8 8.85 2.42 0.85
N ALA A 9 9.18 1.41 1.63
CA ALA A 9 10.47 0.77 1.47
C ALA A 9 10.41 -0.05 0.19
N SER A 10 11.39 0.08 -0.66
CA SER A 10 11.57 -0.81 -1.81
C SER A 10 12.13 -2.11 -1.26
N ASP A 11 11.22 -3.03 -0.96
CA ASP A 11 11.56 -4.32 -0.38
C ASP A 11 12.42 -5.11 -1.37
N GLY A 12 13.68 -5.33 -1.03
CA GLY A 12 14.58 -6.26 -1.72
C GLY A 12 15.57 -5.70 -2.74
N GLU A 13 15.51 -4.42 -3.14
CA GLU A 13 16.52 -3.82 -4.03
C GLU A 13 17.19 -2.58 -3.45
N ALA A 14 16.50 -1.87 -2.57
CA ALA A 14 17.10 -0.77 -1.83
C ALA A 14 16.64 -0.88 -0.38
N THR A 15 17.58 -0.77 0.46
CA THR A 15 17.40 -0.69 1.89
C THR A 15 16.67 0.61 2.25
N PRO A 16 16.07 0.71 3.43
CA PRO A 16 15.63 2.00 3.98
C PRO A 16 16.70 3.10 3.87
N SER A 17 17.94 2.73 3.62
CA SER A 17 19.09 3.61 3.39
C SER A 17 18.93 4.60 2.23
N GLU A 18 18.04 4.40 1.27
CA GLU A 18 17.71 5.43 0.27
C GLU A 18 17.13 6.70 0.91
N PHE A 19 16.48 6.57 2.07
CA PHE A 19 15.82 7.68 2.76
C PHE A 19 16.50 8.03 4.09
N VAL A 20 17.22 7.09 4.69
CA VAL A 20 17.79 7.23 6.03
C VAL A 20 19.21 6.70 6.05
N THR A 21 20.18 7.61 6.01
CA THR A 21 21.59 7.24 6.19
C THR A 21 21.78 6.63 7.57
N GLY A 22 22.25 5.38 7.62
CA GLY A 22 22.47 4.63 8.84
C GLY A 22 21.35 3.66 9.22
N ALA A 23 20.29 3.54 8.40
CA ALA A 23 19.30 2.47 8.57
C ALA A 23 19.95 1.10 8.32
N ILE A 24 19.41 0.06 8.98
CA ILE A 24 19.89 -1.30 8.86
C ILE A 24 19.39 -1.94 7.56
N ASP A 25 20.26 -2.68 6.90
CA ASP A 25 19.88 -3.51 5.76
C ASP A 25 19.00 -4.67 6.23
N LEU A 26 17.72 -4.62 5.90
CA LEU A 26 16.75 -5.63 6.28
C LEU A 26 16.69 -6.76 5.27
N PRO A 27 16.43 -8.01 5.72
CA PRO A 27 16.21 -9.12 4.81
C PRO A 27 14.96 -8.90 3.97
N SER A 28 15.00 -9.35 2.72
CA SER A 28 13.85 -9.25 1.82
C SER A 28 12.65 -10.07 2.34
N PRO A 29 11.41 -9.73 1.95
CA PRO A 29 10.24 -10.55 2.25
C PRO A 29 10.40 -12.01 1.81
N MET A 30 11.05 -12.28 0.67
CA MET A 30 11.33 -13.64 0.21
C MET A 30 12.27 -14.39 1.18
N ALA A 31 13.27 -13.72 1.75
CA ALA A 31 14.15 -14.32 2.75
C ALA A 31 13.37 -14.65 4.04
N LEU A 32 12.46 -13.76 4.48
CA LEU A 32 11.53 -14.03 5.58
C LEU A 32 10.62 -15.21 5.25
N GLY A 33 10.08 -15.27 4.04
CA GLY A 33 9.26 -16.38 3.55
C GLY A 33 9.98 -17.72 3.62
N ALA A 34 11.26 -17.76 3.26
CA ALA A 34 12.08 -18.97 3.31
C ALA A 34 12.30 -19.48 4.74
N THR A 35 12.11 -18.66 5.77
CA THR A 35 12.23 -19.10 7.17
C THR A 35 11.03 -19.90 7.66
N TRP A 36 9.82 -19.63 7.11
CA TRP A 36 8.54 -20.15 7.59
C TRP A 36 8.27 -19.82 9.07
N ASP A 37 8.83 -18.71 9.54
CA ASP A 37 8.77 -18.30 10.94
C ASP A 37 8.16 -16.91 11.07
N PRO A 38 6.87 -16.80 11.46
CA PRO A 38 6.20 -15.50 11.69
C PRO A 38 6.88 -14.67 12.79
N GLY A 39 7.54 -15.31 13.77
CA GLY A 39 8.24 -14.57 14.82
C GLY A 39 9.45 -13.78 14.28
N LEU A 40 10.16 -14.34 13.28
CA LEU A 40 11.23 -13.61 12.60
C LEU A 40 10.68 -12.47 11.74
N ALA A 41 9.53 -12.67 11.06
CA ALA A 41 8.87 -11.60 10.32
C ALA A 41 8.44 -10.46 11.23
N GLN A 42 7.85 -10.76 12.40
CA GLN A 42 7.48 -9.77 13.41
C GLN A 42 8.70 -9.00 13.93
N ALA A 43 9.79 -9.69 14.25
CA ALA A 43 11.01 -9.07 14.75
C ALA A 43 11.62 -8.08 13.73
N VAL A 44 11.68 -8.46 12.44
CA VAL A 44 12.15 -7.56 11.37
C VAL A 44 11.19 -6.38 11.17
N GLY A 45 9.88 -6.64 11.20
CA GLY A 45 8.88 -5.58 11.17
C GLY A 45 9.06 -4.58 12.32
N ALA A 46 9.41 -5.05 13.52
CA ALA A 46 9.64 -4.18 14.68
C ALA A 46 10.88 -3.29 14.51
N VAL A 47 11.94 -3.80 13.89
CA VAL A 47 13.11 -2.99 13.53
C VAL A 47 12.70 -1.88 12.57
N LEU A 48 12.07 -2.22 11.45
CA LEU A 48 11.64 -1.22 10.45
C LEU A 48 10.66 -0.20 11.06
N GLY A 49 9.68 -0.67 11.84
CA GLY A 49 8.68 0.21 12.47
C GLY A 49 9.32 1.25 13.39
N ARG A 50 10.35 0.86 14.15
CA ARG A 50 11.11 1.76 15.00
C ARG A 50 11.90 2.77 14.17
N GLU A 51 12.67 2.32 13.19
CA GLU A 51 13.50 3.20 12.34
C GLU A 51 12.64 4.25 11.62
N LEU A 52 11.52 3.83 11.02
CA LEU A 52 10.59 4.74 10.35
C LEU A 52 10.00 5.76 11.33
N ALA A 53 9.58 5.27 12.49
CA ALA A 53 9.02 6.14 13.51
C ALA A 53 10.04 7.14 14.04
N ASP A 54 11.30 6.79 14.15
CA ASP A 54 12.36 7.67 14.65
C ASP A 54 12.67 8.82 13.70
N VAL A 55 12.60 8.61 12.41
CA VAL A 55 12.75 9.68 11.40
C VAL A 55 11.46 10.45 11.14
N GLY A 56 10.38 10.16 11.86
CA GLY A 56 9.12 10.90 11.78
C GLY A 56 8.16 10.41 10.71
N VAL A 57 8.44 9.30 10.03
CA VAL A 57 7.48 8.63 9.15
C VAL A 57 6.33 8.06 9.99
N ASN A 58 5.09 8.31 9.56
CA ASN A 58 3.89 7.87 10.27
C ASN A 58 2.86 7.15 9.36
N LEU A 59 3.23 6.89 8.11
CA LEU A 59 2.45 6.10 7.16
C LEU A 59 3.40 5.24 6.33
N TYR A 60 3.29 3.92 6.44
CA TYR A 60 4.08 2.99 5.65
C TYR A 60 3.19 2.32 4.58
N LEU A 61 3.58 2.47 3.31
CA LEU A 61 2.91 1.85 2.16
C LEU A 61 3.56 0.49 1.89
N GLY A 62 3.16 -0.48 2.64
CA GLY A 62 3.67 -1.85 2.68
C GLY A 62 3.18 -2.60 3.93
N PRO A 63 3.59 -3.86 4.12
CA PRO A 63 4.34 -4.71 3.20
C PRO A 63 3.56 -5.14 1.97
N ASP A 64 4.25 -5.78 1.00
CA ASP A 64 3.62 -6.44 -0.13
C ASP A 64 2.95 -7.73 0.33
N LEU A 65 1.61 -7.80 0.20
CA LEU A 65 0.84 -9.02 0.48
C LEU A 65 0.51 -9.81 -0.79
N ASP A 66 1.22 -9.52 -1.86
CA ASP A 66 1.07 -10.19 -3.13
C ASP A 66 1.59 -11.61 -3.08
N VAL A 67 0.88 -12.52 -3.74
CA VAL A 67 1.23 -13.94 -3.78
C VAL A 67 1.97 -14.26 -5.07
N LEU A 68 3.24 -14.64 -5.00
CA LEU A 68 4.04 -15.06 -6.15
C LEU A 68 3.66 -16.50 -6.58
N TYR A 69 2.38 -16.69 -6.93
CA TYR A 69 1.84 -18.02 -7.22
C TYR A 69 2.49 -18.68 -8.43
N THR A 70 2.89 -17.90 -9.43
CA THR A 70 3.61 -18.38 -10.62
C THR A 70 4.83 -17.49 -10.84
N PRO A 71 5.99 -17.87 -10.30
CA PRO A 71 7.24 -17.14 -10.52
C PRO A 71 7.60 -17.07 -12.00
N ARG A 72 8.08 -15.92 -12.44
CA ARG A 72 8.50 -15.65 -13.82
C ARG A 72 9.88 -14.99 -13.80
N PRO A 73 10.95 -15.69 -13.39
CA PRO A 73 12.28 -15.10 -13.26
C PRO A 73 12.76 -14.43 -14.56
N GLY A 74 13.16 -13.17 -14.46
CA GLY A 74 13.58 -12.36 -15.61
C GLY A 74 12.45 -11.68 -16.37
N ASP A 75 11.21 -11.79 -15.91
CA ASP A 75 10.07 -10.99 -16.41
C ASP A 75 9.95 -9.74 -15.52
N ASP A 76 9.85 -8.55 -16.13
CA ASP A 76 9.75 -7.28 -15.39
C ASP A 76 8.46 -7.18 -14.55
N ALA A 77 7.46 -8.03 -14.82
CA ALA A 77 6.25 -8.15 -14.01
C ALA A 77 6.37 -9.17 -12.86
N ASP A 78 7.52 -9.84 -12.69
CA ASP A 78 7.75 -10.72 -11.54
C ASP A 78 7.97 -9.89 -10.27
N LEU A 79 7.33 -10.31 -9.19
CA LEU A 79 7.50 -9.65 -7.87
C LEU A 79 8.91 -9.84 -7.29
N GLY A 80 9.59 -10.90 -7.72
CA GLY A 80 10.94 -11.23 -7.25
C GLY A 80 10.98 -11.37 -5.73
N THR A 81 11.98 -10.77 -5.12
CA THR A 81 12.23 -10.84 -3.68
C THR A 81 11.26 -10.02 -2.82
N LYS A 82 10.36 -9.24 -3.44
CA LYS A 82 9.37 -8.40 -2.74
C LYS A 82 8.22 -9.20 -2.13
N ALA A 83 7.94 -10.43 -2.65
CA ALA A 83 6.89 -11.29 -2.12
C ALA A 83 7.41 -12.18 -0.99
N PHE A 84 6.60 -12.42 0.05
CA PHE A 84 6.91 -13.41 1.08
C PHE A 84 6.94 -14.85 0.55
N GLY A 85 6.30 -15.12 -0.58
CA GLY A 85 6.32 -16.43 -1.21
C GLY A 85 5.14 -16.69 -2.14
N ALA A 86 4.95 -17.98 -2.43
CA ALA A 86 3.95 -18.47 -3.39
C ALA A 86 2.69 -19.08 -2.74
N ASP A 87 2.72 -19.34 -1.44
CA ASP A 87 1.60 -19.93 -0.70
C ASP A 87 0.78 -18.82 -0.04
N PRO A 88 -0.52 -18.64 -0.41
CA PRO A 88 -1.36 -17.56 0.10
C PRO A 88 -1.53 -17.55 1.63
N PHE A 89 -1.55 -18.74 2.25
CA PHE A 89 -1.66 -18.87 3.70
C PHE A 89 -0.40 -18.31 4.38
N TRP A 90 0.77 -18.74 3.93
CA TRP A 90 2.03 -18.27 4.50
C TRP A 90 2.32 -16.81 4.23
N VAL A 91 1.95 -16.30 3.07
CA VAL A 91 2.03 -14.85 2.80
C VAL A 91 1.14 -14.08 3.79
N GLY A 92 -0.05 -14.61 4.12
CA GLY A 92 -0.93 -14.03 5.13
C GLY A 92 -0.33 -14.06 6.54
N GLU A 93 0.18 -15.21 7.00
CA GLU A 93 0.76 -15.37 8.34
C GLU A 93 2.01 -14.50 8.54
N LEU A 94 2.93 -14.54 7.59
CA LEU A 94 4.16 -13.73 7.64
C LEU A 94 3.87 -12.24 7.50
N GLY A 95 2.95 -11.87 6.58
CA GLY A 95 2.55 -10.49 6.36
C GLY A 95 1.88 -9.86 7.58
N THR A 96 0.96 -10.57 8.24
CA THR A 96 0.30 -10.07 9.46
C THR A 96 1.26 -10.01 10.65
N ALA A 97 2.18 -10.96 10.78
CA ALA A 97 3.24 -10.89 11.79
C ALA A 97 4.18 -9.69 11.54
N TYR A 98 4.54 -9.43 10.28
CA TYR A 98 5.33 -8.25 9.91
C TYR A 98 4.60 -6.93 10.23
N ILE A 99 3.28 -6.86 9.95
CA ILE A 99 2.42 -5.72 10.32
C ILE A 99 2.41 -5.51 11.83
N ALA A 100 2.26 -6.60 12.60
CA ALA A 100 2.31 -6.53 14.06
C ALA A 100 3.65 -5.96 14.55
N GLY A 101 4.76 -6.41 13.99
CA GLY A 101 6.08 -5.89 14.26
C GLY A 101 6.21 -4.39 13.98
N LEU A 102 5.73 -3.94 12.83
CA LEU A 102 5.73 -2.50 12.45
C LEU A 102 5.00 -1.64 13.49
N HIS A 103 3.82 -2.07 13.94
CA HIS A 103 3.06 -1.35 14.97
C HIS A 103 3.76 -1.36 16.32
N GLU A 104 4.27 -2.51 16.75
CA GLU A 104 5.00 -2.65 18.02
C GLU A 104 6.28 -1.81 18.03
N GLY A 105 7.11 -1.95 16.99
CA GLY A 105 8.38 -1.22 16.89
C GLY A 105 8.21 0.28 16.83
N SER A 106 7.18 0.76 16.12
CA SER A 106 6.86 2.19 16.07
C SER A 106 6.20 2.73 17.35
N GLY A 107 5.83 1.87 18.30
CA GLY A 107 5.01 2.25 19.45
C GLY A 107 3.63 2.76 19.03
N ALA A 108 3.00 2.10 18.07
CA ALA A 108 1.70 2.44 17.46
C ALA A 108 1.65 3.86 16.84
N ARG A 109 2.80 4.37 16.39
CA ARG A 109 2.92 5.70 15.77
C ARG A 109 3.04 5.64 14.24
N LEU A 110 2.78 4.49 13.64
CA LEU A 110 2.85 4.21 12.23
C LEU A 110 1.51 3.62 11.77
N LEU A 111 0.89 4.18 10.76
CA LEU A 111 -0.19 3.52 10.03
C LEU A 111 0.44 2.58 9.00
N VAL A 112 -0.03 1.36 8.97
CA VAL A 112 0.47 0.32 8.06
C VAL A 112 -0.56 0.05 6.97
N VAL A 113 -0.15 0.23 5.71
CA VAL A 113 -1.00 0.15 4.51
C VAL A 113 -0.42 -0.88 3.55
N PRO A 114 -0.67 -2.17 3.78
CA PRO A 114 -0.21 -3.23 2.87
C PRO A 114 -0.69 -3.03 1.44
N ARG A 115 0.04 -3.63 0.50
CA ARG A 115 -0.19 -3.49 -0.95
C ARG A 115 -0.02 -4.84 -1.66
N HIS A 116 -0.53 -5.00 -2.82
CA HIS A 116 -1.32 -4.14 -3.73
C HIS A 116 -2.73 -4.72 -3.84
N LEU A 117 -3.68 -4.23 -3.07
CA LEU A 117 -5.05 -4.77 -3.08
C LEU A 117 -5.67 -4.64 -4.49
N PRO A 118 -6.33 -5.69 -5.02
CA PRO A 118 -6.63 -7.04 -4.52
C PRO A 118 -5.54 -8.10 -4.77
N GLY A 119 -4.35 -7.75 -5.25
CA GLY A 119 -3.19 -8.63 -5.46
C GLY A 119 -2.59 -8.52 -6.86
N LEU A 120 -1.30 -8.21 -6.93
CA LEU A 120 -0.53 -7.97 -8.15
C LEU A 120 0.10 -9.25 -8.72
N GLY A 121 0.30 -10.30 -7.90
CA GLY A 121 1.16 -11.44 -8.18
C GLY A 121 0.83 -12.26 -9.44
N SER A 122 -0.35 -12.09 -10.02
CA SER A 122 -0.76 -12.76 -11.27
C SER A 122 -1.01 -11.76 -12.41
N ALA A 123 -0.46 -10.54 -12.32
CA ALA A 123 -0.53 -9.55 -13.37
C ALA A 123 0.17 -10.05 -14.66
N ASP A 124 -0.40 -9.74 -15.80
CA ASP A 124 0.10 -10.21 -17.11
C ASP A 124 1.25 -9.37 -17.67
N ARG A 125 1.56 -8.22 -17.06
CA ARG A 125 2.59 -7.27 -17.49
C ARG A 125 2.96 -6.32 -16.34
N PRO A 126 4.09 -5.57 -16.44
CA PRO A 126 4.46 -4.54 -15.47
C PRO A 126 3.40 -3.44 -15.36
N LEU A 127 3.18 -2.97 -14.13
CA LEU A 127 2.23 -1.89 -13.84
C LEU A 127 2.67 -0.54 -14.41
N GLU A 128 3.97 -0.35 -14.56
CA GLU A 128 4.58 0.88 -15.06
C GLU A 128 4.31 1.11 -16.55
N ASP A 129 4.26 0.04 -17.34
CA ASP A 129 4.14 0.12 -18.78
C ASP A 129 2.70 0.31 -19.26
N GLU A 130 1.80 -0.54 -18.81
CA GLU A 130 0.38 -0.51 -19.14
C GLU A 130 -0.44 -1.13 -18.01
N VAL A 131 -1.68 -0.68 -17.83
CA VAL A 131 -2.60 -1.28 -16.85
C VAL A 131 -2.72 -2.78 -17.11
N PRO A 132 -2.20 -3.63 -16.20
CA PRO A 132 -2.20 -5.07 -16.36
C PRO A 132 -3.58 -5.68 -16.11
N THR A 133 -3.70 -6.99 -16.39
CA THR A 133 -4.93 -7.73 -16.17
C THR A 133 -4.65 -9.05 -15.47
N VAL A 134 -5.43 -9.32 -14.41
CA VAL A 134 -5.47 -10.63 -13.74
C VAL A 134 -6.67 -11.41 -14.26
N GLN A 135 -6.42 -12.52 -14.94
CA GLN A 135 -7.44 -13.31 -15.66
C GLN A 135 -8.16 -14.35 -14.78
N LYS A 136 -8.01 -14.29 -13.47
CA LYS A 136 -8.62 -15.26 -12.54
C LYS A 136 -10.09 -14.94 -12.26
N PRO A 137 -10.97 -15.96 -12.15
CA PRO A 137 -12.33 -15.79 -11.66
C PRO A 137 -12.32 -15.43 -10.16
N LEU A 138 -13.44 -14.87 -9.67
CA LEU A 138 -13.57 -14.37 -8.29
C LEU A 138 -13.17 -15.40 -7.22
N GLU A 139 -13.59 -16.66 -7.39
CA GLU A 139 -13.29 -17.70 -6.40
C GLU A 139 -11.78 -18.00 -6.31
N GLN A 140 -11.06 -17.96 -7.42
CA GLN A 140 -9.60 -18.09 -7.38
C GLN A 140 -8.93 -16.84 -6.80
N LEU A 141 -9.44 -15.64 -7.10
CA LEU A 141 -8.95 -14.40 -6.48
C LEU A 141 -9.10 -14.46 -4.96
N LYS A 142 -10.21 -14.95 -4.44
CA LYS A 142 -10.42 -15.10 -2.99
C LYS A 142 -9.45 -16.09 -2.34
N GLN A 143 -9.12 -17.17 -3.06
CA GLN A 143 -8.27 -18.23 -2.53
C GLN A 143 -6.78 -17.90 -2.61
N ILE A 144 -6.37 -17.07 -3.55
CA ILE A 144 -4.98 -16.79 -3.83
C ILE A 144 -4.66 -15.33 -3.52
N GLU A 145 -5.06 -14.40 -4.39
CA GLU A 145 -4.64 -13.00 -4.29
C GLU A 145 -5.19 -12.30 -3.05
N LEU A 146 -6.47 -12.52 -2.72
CA LEU A 146 -7.12 -11.86 -1.59
C LEU A 146 -6.87 -12.53 -0.24
N ALA A 147 -6.42 -13.78 -0.22
CA ALA A 147 -6.27 -14.52 1.03
C ALA A 147 -5.35 -13.82 2.06
N PRO A 148 -4.17 -13.27 1.70
CA PRO A 148 -3.36 -12.50 2.63
C PRO A 148 -4.02 -11.21 3.12
N PHE A 149 -4.77 -10.53 2.26
CA PHE A 149 -5.53 -9.33 2.65
C PHE A 149 -6.65 -9.69 3.63
N PHE A 150 -7.32 -10.83 3.44
CA PHE A 150 -8.31 -11.33 4.41
C PHE A 150 -7.67 -11.65 5.76
N ALA A 151 -6.44 -12.15 5.78
CA ALA A 151 -5.70 -12.33 7.03
C ALA A 151 -5.50 -11.00 7.77
N ALA A 152 -5.13 -9.94 7.06
CA ALA A 152 -4.87 -8.60 7.61
C ALA A 152 -6.16 -7.81 7.97
N THR A 153 -7.36 -8.32 7.62
CA THR A 153 -8.66 -7.74 7.99
C THR A 153 -9.42 -8.55 9.05
N LYS A 154 -8.82 -9.61 9.61
CA LYS A 154 -9.45 -10.40 10.68
C LYS A 154 -9.74 -9.55 11.93
N SER A 155 -8.88 -8.60 12.22
CA SER A 155 -9.05 -7.63 13.28
C SER A 155 -9.39 -6.25 12.72
N LEU A 156 -10.05 -5.40 13.52
CA LEU A 156 -10.40 -4.04 13.10
C LEU A 156 -9.18 -3.11 13.18
N PRO A 157 -9.12 -2.05 12.37
CA PRO A 157 -8.01 -1.10 12.38
C PRO A 157 -7.77 -0.50 13.78
N GLY A 158 -6.55 -0.65 14.31
CA GLY A 158 -6.18 -0.19 15.63
C GLY A 158 -6.69 -1.04 16.81
N ALA A 159 -7.42 -2.14 16.57
CA ALA A 159 -7.86 -3.04 17.62
C ALA A 159 -6.83 -4.14 17.93
N SER A 160 -5.96 -4.47 16.99
CA SER A 160 -4.88 -5.45 17.15
C SER A 160 -3.68 -5.01 16.32
N ALA A 161 -2.48 -5.36 16.78
CA ALA A 161 -1.25 -4.98 16.09
C ALA A 161 -1.09 -5.65 14.71
N ASP A 162 -1.71 -6.80 14.49
CA ASP A 162 -1.69 -7.54 13.22
C ASP A 162 -2.68 -7.03 12.17
N ALA A 163 -3.55 -6.07 12.55
CA ALA A 163 -4.55 -5.49 11.66
C ALA A 163 -3.95 -4.41 10.77
N ALA A 164 -4.26 -4.45 9.47
CA ALA A 164 -3.94 -3.36 8.56
C ALA A 164 -4.77 -2.10 8.87
N ASP A 165 -4.14 -0.91 8.82
CA ASP A 165 -4.84 0.37 8.94
C ASP A 165 -5.49 0.81 7.63
N GLY A 166 -4.95 0.38 6.51
CA GLY A 166 -5.43 0.65 5.17
C GLY A 166 -4.92 -0.37 4.18
N PHE A 167 -5.30 -0.22 2.91
CA PHE A 167 -4.71 -0.94 1.78
C PHE A 167 -4.43 0.01 0.64
N LEU A 168 -3.28 -0.16 -0.03
CA LEU A 168 -2.99 0.50 -1.30
C LEU A 168 -3.69 -0.27 -2.41
N VAL A 169 -4.57 0.42 -3.13
CA VAL A 169 -5.39 -0.14 -4.22
C VAL A 169 -4.69 0.10 -5.55
N THR A 170 -4.28 -0.98 -6.18
CA THR A 170 -3.47 -0.93 -7.39
C THR A 170 -4.25 -0.67 -8.68
N HIS A 171 -3.56 -0.25 -9.75
CA HIS A 171 -4.14 0.07 -11.06
C HIS A 171 -4.20 -1.16 -11.98
N ILE A 172 -4.93 -2.20 -11.58
CA ILE A 172 -5.07 -3.47 -12.30
C ILE A 172 -6.53 -3.74 -12.67
N ARG A 173 -6.74 -4.48 -13.76
CA ARG A 173 -8.04 -5.02 -14.16
C ARG A 173 -8.16 -6.45 -13.68
N TYR A 174 -9.34 -6.82 -13.16
CA TYR A 174 -9.59 -8.17 -12.63
C TYR A 174 -10.83 -8.77 -13.25
N ARG A 175 -10.67 -9.88 -13.98
CA ARG A 175 -11.79 -10.60 -14.57
C ARG A 175 -12.85 -10.99 -13.52
N GLY A 176 -12.41 -11.39 -12.34
CA GLY A 176 -13.31 -11.81 -11.28
C GLY A 176 -14.23 -10.73 -10.72
N PHE A 177 -13.85 -9.44 -10.86
CA PHE A 177 -14.65 -8.29 -10.40
C PHE A 177 -15.33 -7.54 -11.55
N GLN A 178 -14.74 -7.54 -12.74
CA GLN A 178 -15.15 -6.69 -13.88
C GLN A 178 -15.75 -7.51 -15.04
N GLY A 179 -15.86 -8.84 -14.87
CA GLY A 179 -16.44 -9.74 -15.87
C GLY A 179 -15.47 -10.16 -16.96
N ASN A 180 -15.99 -10.97 -17.91
CA ASN A 180 -15.17 -11.62 -18.93
C ASN A 180 -14.77 -10.71 -20.12
N ASN A 181 -15.37 -9.53 -20.22
CA ASN A 181 -15.17 -8.65 -21.38
C ASN A 181 -14.26 -7.46 -21.02
N ILE A 182 -13.09 -7.75 -20.47
CA ILE A 182 -12.08 -6.73 -20.18
C ILE A 182 -11.49 -6.22 -21.49
N ARG A 183 -11.50 -4.91 -21.66
CA ARG A 183 -10.95 -4.20 -22.81
C ARG A 183 -9.86 -3.24 -22.33
N ARG A 184 -9.05 -2.74 -23.27
CA ARG A 184 -8.05 -1.70 -22.97
C ARG A 184 -8.67 -0.44 -22.34
N THR A 185 -9.94 -0.15 -22.64
CA THR A 185 -10.71 0.97 -22.09
C THR A 185 -11.40 0.65 -20.76
N THR A 186 -11.36 -0.59 -20.27
CA THR A 186 -11.84 -0.94 -18.94
C THR A 186 -10.95 -0.25 -17.92
N ARG A 187 -11.54 0.46 -16.95
CA ARG A 187 -10.78 1.14 -15.91
C ARG A 187 -10.10 0.14 -14.99
N PRO A 188 -8.93 0.46 -14.42
CA PRO A 188 -8.36 -0.33 -13.35
C PRO A 188 -9.27 -0.26 -12.11
N ILE A 189 -9.18 -1.27 -11.25
CA ILE A 189 -10.07 -1.42 -10.09
C ILE A 189 -10.05 -0.21 -9.15
N SER A 190 -8.91 0.41 -8.97
CA SER A 190 -8.72 1.64 -8.18
C SER A 190 -9.52 2.85 -8.68
N LEU A 191 -9.98 2.81 -9.94
CA LEU A 191 -10.71 3.88 -10.62
C LEU A 191 -12.10 3.42 -11.10
N ASP A 192 -12.51 2.21 -10.70
CA ASP A 192 -13.77 1.56 -11.08
C ASP A 192 -14.66 1.36 -9.85
N ALA A 193 -15.58 2.28 -9.61
CA ALA A 193 -16.43 2.29 -8.41
C ALA A 193 -17.20 0.97 -8.22
N PRO A 194 -17.91 0.40 -9.22
CA PRO A 194 -18.58 -0.89 -9.07
C PRO A 194 -17.63 -2.02 -8.69
N ALA A 195 -16.45 -2.08 -9.30
CA ALA A 195 -15.50 -3.16 -9.06
C ALA A 195 -14.86 -3.06 -7.67
N LEU A 196 -14.42 -1.88 -7.25
CA LEU A 196 -13.84 -1.68 -5.91
C LEU A 196 -14.89 -1.88 -4.81
N GLN A 197 -16.14 -1.49 -5.05
CA GLN A 197 -17.24 -1.75 -4.13
C GLN A 197 -17.50 -3.25 -3.94
N LEU A 198 -17.35 -4.08 -4.97
CA LEU A 198 -17.44 -5.52 -4.82
C LEU A 198 -16.35 -6.06 -3.89
N VAL A 199 -15.10 -5.59 -4.00
CA VAL A 199 -14.01 -5.97 -3.09
C VAL A 199 -14.32 -5.58 -1.65
N THR A 200 -14.71 -4.33 -1.43
CA THR A 200 -14.98 -3.80 -0.09
C THR A 200 -16.24 -4.36 0.56
N SER A 201 -17.15 -4.94 -0.24
CA SER A 201 -18.38 -5.61 0.24
C SER A 201 -18.19 -7.10 0.54
N LEU A 202 -16.99 -7.65 0.29
CA LEU A 202 -16.71 -9.04 0.70
C LEU A 202 -16.81 -9.16 2.23
N LYS A 203 -17.38 -10.26 2.70
CA LYS A 203 -17.67 -10.46 4.14
C LYS A 203 -16.42 -10.41 5.02
N GLU A 204 -15.26 -10.71 4.46
CA GLU A 204 -13.96 -10.64 5.12
C GLU A 204 -13.44 -9.19 5.24
N VAL A 205 -13.80 -8.30 4.32
CA VAL A 205 -13.30 -6.93 4.21
C VAL A 205 -14.27 -5.90 4.79
N LEU A 206 -15.58 -6.14 4.63
CA LEU A 206 -16.61 -5.17 4.97
C LEU A 206 -16.57 -4.67 6.42
N PRO A 207 -16.45 -5.54 7.46
CA PRO A 207 -16.38 -5.06 8.85
C PRO A 207 -15.16 -4.17 9.11
N TRP A 208 -14.01 -4.54 8.55
CA TRP A 208 -12.78 -3.76 8.63
C TRP A 208 -12.94 -2.38 7.94
N ARG A 209 -13.58 -2.35 6.76
CA ARG A 209 -13.83 -1.09 6.03
C ARG A 209 -14.79 -0.17 6.78
N GLU A 210 -15.86 -0.70 7.35
CA GLU A 210 -16.84 0.03 8.15
C GLU A 210 -16.24 0.59 9.45
N ALA A 211 -15.28 -0.13 10.03
CA ALA A 211 -14.54 0.31 11.21
C ALA A 211 -13.47 1.39 10.92
N GLY A 212 -13.34 1.85 9.67
CA GLY A 212 -12.45 2.94 9.29
C GLY A 212 -11.16 2.52 8.61
N GLY A 213 -11.06 1.29 8.10
CA GLY A 213 -9.96 0.85 7.26
C GLY A 213 -9.80 1.75 6.03
N LEU A 214 -8.61 2.26 5.79
CA LEU A 214 -8.33 3.21 4.71
C LEU A 214 -8.13 2.51 3.36
N LEU A 215 -8.53 3.20 2.28
CA LEU A 215 -8.13 2.85 0.92
C LEU A 215 -7.28 3.98 0.35
N VAL A 216 -6.09 3.63 -0.09
CA VAL A 216 -5.15 4.55 -0.71
C VAL A 216 -5.04 4.19 -2.19
N ALA A 217 -5.45 5.08 -3.08
CA ALA A 217 -5.20 4.87 -4.51
C ALA A 217 -3.71 4.97 -4.78
N ASP A 218 -3.18 3.97 -5.47
CA ASP A 218 -1.81 3.99 -5.97
C ASP A 218 -1.54 5.23 -6.83
N ASN A 219 -0.30 5.45 -7.21
CA ASN A 219 0.13 6.67 -7.89
C ASN A 219 -0.64 6.95 -9.18
N LEU A 220 -1.50 7.98 -9.16
CA LEU A 220 -2.33 8.39 -10.29
C LEU A 220 -1.52 9.03 -11.44
N GLY A 221 -0.24 9.32 -11.22
CA GLY A 221 0.69 9.83 -12.23
C GLY A 221 1.48 8.74 -12.97
N LEU A 222 1.22 7.44 -12.75
CA LEU A 222 1.86 6.37 -13.50
C LEU A 222 1.57 6.46 -15.00
N ALA A 223 2.55 6.10 -15.82
CA ALA A 223 2.42 6.08 -17.28
C ALA A 223 1.24 5.20 -17.73
N SER A 224 1.00 4.07 -17.07
CA SER A 224 -0.14 3.19 -17.34
C SER A 224 -1.49 3.88 -17.12
N VAL A 225 -1.63 4.70 -16.08
CA VAL A 225 -2.83 5.51 -15.83
C VAL A 225 -3.00 6.56 -16.92
N HIS A 226 -1.93 7.28 -17.26
CA HIS A 226 -1.94 8.25 -18.36
C HIS A 226 -2.42 7.58 -19.66
N LEU A 227 -1.83 6.47 -20.06
CA LEU A 227 -2.20 5.73 -21.28
C LEU A 227 -3.64 5.22 -21.25
N SER A 228 -4.19 4.87 -20.08
CA SER A 228 -5.58 4.40 -19.96
C SER A 228 -6.61 5.50 -20.16
N TYR A 229 -6.27 6.76 -19.83
CA TYR A 229 -7.14 7.94 -20.01
C TYR A 229 -6.85 8.74 -21.26
N ASP A 230 -5.62 8.70 -21.73
CA ASP A 230 -5.16 9.42 -22.92
C ASP A 230 -4.19 8.55 -23.75
N PRO A 231 -4.71 7.59 -24.54
CA PRO A 231 -3.88 6.73 -25.37
C PRO A 231 -3.05 7.47 -26.42
N THR A 232 -3.37 8.74 -26.69
CA THR A 232 -2.67 9.60 -27.65
C THR A 232 -1.60 10.48 -27.02
N GLY A 233 -1.57 10.59 -25.70
CA GLY A 233 -0.65 11.46 -24.95
C GLY A 233 -0.88 12.97 -25.14
N GLN A 234 -2.10 13.37 -25.55
CA GLN A 234 -2.39 14.79 -25.90
C GLN A 234 -3.32 15.50 -24.91
N THR A 235 -4.17 14.76 -24.19
CA THR A 235 -5.32 15.32 -23.48
C THR A 235 -5.56 14.71 -22.11
N PHE A 236 -4.50 14.47 -21.33
CA PHE A 236 -4.65 13.87 -20.00
C PHE A 236 -5.60 14.68 -19.11
N ASN A 237 -6.74 14.09 -18.76
CA ASN A 237 -7.78 14.70 -17.97
C ASN A 237 -7.61 14.38 -16.47
N ALA A 238 -6.73 15.11 -15.80
CA ALA A 238 -6.44 14.98 -14.38
C ALA A 238 -7.67 15.09 -13.48
N ARG A 239 -8.60 16.02 -13.80
CA ARG A 239 -9.85 16.21 -13.06
C ARG A 239 -10.69 14.93 -13.07
N ARG A 240 -10.76 14.25 -14.22
CA ARG A 240 -11.50 13.02 -14.39
C ARG A 240 -10.85 11.87 -13.62
N VAL A 241 -9.51 11.74 -13.67
CA VAL A 241 -8.76 10.70 -12.97
C VAL A 241 -8.98 10.80 -11.46
N MET A 242 -8.79 11.98 -10.87
CA MET A 242 -9.00 12.16 -9.42
C MET A 242 -10.47 11.96 -9.02
N GLN A 243 -11.40 12.44 -9.85
CA GLN A 243 -12.83 12.22 -9.62
C GLN A 243 -13.17 10.72 -9.60
N ASP A 244 -12.67 9.97 -10.57
CA ASP A 244 -12.93 8.54 -10.65
C ASP A 244 -12.30 7.79 -9.47
N ALA A 245 -11.08 8.16 -9.05
CA ALA A 245 -10.42 7.60 -7.87
C ALA A 245 -11.21 7.82 -6.57
N LEU A 246 -11.68 9.06 -6.33
CA LEU A 246 -12.54 9.36 -5.18
C LEU A 246 -13.88 8.63 -5.28
N SER A 247 -14.52 8.64 -6.46
CA SER A 247 -15.81 7.97 -6.67
C SER A 247 -15.72 6.46 -6.55
N ALA A 248 -14.55 5.86 -6.78
CA ALA A 248 -14.30 4.45 -6.54
C ALA A 248 -14.29 4.10 -5.04
N GLY A 249 -14.08 5.09 -4.16
CA GLY A 249 -14.11 4.92 -2.71
C GLY A 249 -12.74 4.99 -2.05
N ASN A 250 -11.70 5.46 -2.75
CA ASN A 250 -10.41 5.71 -2.12
C ASN A 250 -10.49 6.92 -1.20
N ASP A 251 -9.80 6.86 -0.06
CA ASP A 251 -9.77 7.90 0.97
C ASP A 251 -8.55 8.83 0.81
N LEU A 252 -7.44 8.28 0.34
CA LEU A 252 -6.19 8.99 0.03
C LEU A 252 -5.77 8.70 -1.41
N LEU A 253 -5.13 9.68 -2.05
CA LEU A 253 -4.67 9.60 -3.43
C LEU A 253 -3.18 9.94 -3.49
N ILE A 254 -2.37 9.09 -4.13
CA ILE A 254 -0.97 9.38 -4.41
C ILE A 254 -0.88 10.12 -5.75
N LEU A 255 -0.25 11.30 -5.74
CA LEU A 255 -0.13 12.18 -6.89
C LEU A 255 1.35 12.50 -7.16
N ASP A 256 2.13 11.51 -7.57
CA ASP A 256 3.48 11.75 -8.07
C ASP A 256 3.45 11.87 -9.59
N ARG A 257 4.28 12.77 -10.15
CA ARG A 257 4.39 13.00 -11.62
C ARG A 257 3.05 13.24 -12.32
N PHE A 258 2.10 13.86 -11.64
CA PHE A 258 0.74 14.11 -12.10
C PHE A 258 0.65 15.34 -13.04
N ALA A 259 1.58 15.42 -14.01
CA ALA A 259 1.62 16.43 -15.07
C ALA A 259 0.90 15.94 -16.33
N PRO A 260 0.39 16.82 -17.21
CA PRO A 260 -0.33 16.41 -18.43
C PRO A 260 0.48 15.50 -19.36
N GLN A 261 1.78 15.70 -19.44
CA GLN A 261 2.71 14.86 -20.22
C GLN A 261 3.42 13.81 -19.37
N GLY A 262 3.08 13.69 -18.08
CA GLY A 262 3.84 12.87 -17.14
C GLY A 262 5.24 13.42 -16.84
N GLY A 263 6.13 12.57 -16.29
CA GLY A 263 7.54 12.91 -16.05
C GLY A 263 7.76 13.98 -14.98
N ASP A 264 8.98 14.53 -14.93
CA ASP A 264 9.47 15.37 -13.84
C ASP A 264 9.22 16.87 -14.05
N ASN A 265 8.18 17.24 -14.77
CA ASN A 265 7.77 18.64 -14.93
C ASN A 265 7.01 19.14 -13.70
N TRP A 266 7.72 19.51 -12.64
CA TRP A 266 7.15 19.96 -11.37
C TRP A 266 6.23 21.16 -11.47
N PRO A 267 6.53 22.25 -12.24
CA PRO A 267 5.60 23.34 -12.43
C PRO A 267 4.25 22.91 -13.03
N ALA A 268 4.26 22.04 -14.03
CA ALA A 268 3.07 21.50 -14.65
C ALA A 268 2.30 20.57 -13.68
N HIS A 269 3.03 19.74 -12.94
CA HIS A 269 2.47 18.90 -11.88
C HIS A 269 1.69 19.72 -10.85
N PHE A 270 2.32 20.72 -10.23
CA PHE A 270 1.67 21.56 -9.22
C PHE A 270 0.50 22.36 -9.78
N ALA A 271 0.61 22.88 -11.02
CA ALA A 271 -0.50 23.57 -11.68
C ALA A 271 -1.69 22.65 -11.87
N ASN A 272 -1.45 21.42 -12.29
CA ASN A 272 -2.47 20.40 -12.55
C ASN A 272 -3.15 19.93 -11.25
N VAL A 273 -2.38 19.68 -10.19
CA VAL A 273 -2.91 19.33 -8.86
C VAL A 273 -3.80 20.46 -8.32
N ARG A 274 -3.30 21.71 -8.36
CA ARG A 274 -4.06 22.88 -7.86
C ARG A 274 -5.36 23.12 -8.64
N ASP A 275 -5.31 23.00 -9.95
CA ASP A 275 -6.48 23.12 -10.82
C ASP A 275 -7.51 22.04 -10.49
N THR A 276 -7.07 20.80 -10.34
CA THR A 276 -7.93 19.68 -10.02
C THR A 276 -8.54 19.79 -8.63
N LEU A 277 -7.78 20.22 -7.61
CA LEU A 277 -8.31 20.49 -6.28
C LEU A 277 -9.36 21.60 -6.29
N SER A 278 -9.14 22.67 -7.06
CA SER A 278 -10.12 23.75 -7.21
C SER A 278 -11.42 23.26 -7.85
N TYR A 279 -11.33 22.40 -8.85
CA TYR A 279 -12.48 21.75 -9.48
C TYR A 279 -13.24 20.84 -8.50
N LEU A 280 -12.53 19.97 -7.76
CA LEU A 280 -13.16 19.09 -6.78
C LEU A 280 -13.80 19.86 -5.63
N ALA A 281 -13.18 20.97 -5.18
CA ALA A 281 -13.75 21.87 -4.19
C ALA A 281 -15.06 22.55 -4.67
N SER A 282 -15.18 22.86 -5.96
CA SER A 282 -16.46 23.34 -6.54
C SER A 282 -17.52 22.24 -6.48
N ARG A 283 -17.19 21.04 -6.94
CA ARG A 283 -18.12 19.90 -6.90
C ARG A 283 -18.58 19.57 -5.47
N TYR A 284 -17.67 19.63 -4.50
CA TYR A 284 -18.00 19.42 -3.08
C TYR A 284 -19.06 20.42 -2.59
N ARG A 285 -18.99 21.69 -3.04
CA ARG A 285 -20.01 22.71 -2.69
C ARG A 285 -21.33 22.47 -3.38
N ASP A 286 -21.29 22.06 -4.65
CA ASP A 286 -22.45 22.09 -5.54
C ASP A 286 -23.20 20.74 -5.59
N GLU A 287 -22.52 19.61 -5.33
CA GLU A 287 -23.06 18.26 -5.47
C GLU A 287 -23.12 17.52 -4.12
N SER A 288 -24.33 17.31 -3.58
CA SER A 288 -24.53 16.68 -2.26
C SER A 288 -24.03 15.24 -2.19
N THR A 289 -24.16 14.46 -3.26
CA THR A 289 -23.67 13.07 -3.32
C THR A 289 -22.14 13.01 -3.31
N PHE A 290 -21.47 13.89 -4.05
CA PHE A 290 -20.01 13.97 -4.03
C PHE A 290 -19.50 14.47 -2.68
N ARG A 291 -20.19 15.44 -2.06
CA ARG A 291 -19.89 15.92 -0.70
C ARG A 291 -19.92 14.77 0.31
N ALA A 292 -21.00 13.99 0.34
CA ALA A 292 -21.13 12.87 1.27
C ALA A 292 -20.00 11.85 1.13
N LEU A 293 -19.56 11.58 -0.11
CA LEU A 293 -18.43 10.70 -0.39
C LEU A 293 -17.12 11.26 0.17
N VAL A 294 -16.83 12.52 -0.06
CA VAL A 294 -15.63 13.20 0.44
C VAL A 294 -15.64 13.26 1.97
N ASP A 295 -16.80 13.58 2.58
CA ASP A 295 -16.96 13.63 4.04
C ASP A 295 -16.66 12.26 4.68
N GLN A 296 -17.08 11.15 4.08
CA GLN A 296 -16.76 9.81 4.55
C GLN A 296 -15.26 9.50 4.44
N ALA A 297 -14.60 9.88 3.34
CA ALA A 297 -13.16 9.72 3.19
C ALA A 297 -12.39 10.54 4.24
N VAL A 298 -12.75 11.80 4.41
CA VAL A 298 -12.16 12.69 5.42
C VAL A 298 -12.37 12.17 6.83
N TYR A 299 -13.56 11.65 7.15
CA TYR A 299 -13.83 11.03 8.45
C TYR A 299 -12.88 9.87 8.75
N ARG A 300 -12.66 8.95 7.79
CA ARG A 300 -11.73 7.82 7.97
C ARG A 300 -10.29 8.30 8.14
N VAL A 301 -9.85 9.25 7.32
CA VAL A 301 -8.50 9.83 7.42
C VAL A 301 -8.29 10.52 8.77
N LEU A 302 -9.25 11.30 9.25
CA LEU A 302 -9.16 11.96 10.55
C LEU A 302 -9.20 10.95 11.70
N SER A 303 -10.01 9.90 11.61
CA SER A 303 -10.05 8.82 12.60
C SER A 303 -8.71 8.08 12.67
N ALA A 304 -8.08 7.79 11.54
CA ALA A 304 -6.74 7.21 11.52
C ALA A 304 -5.69 8.14 12.14
N LYS A 305 -5.75 9.44 11.82
CA LYS A 305 -4.86 10.43 12.45
C LYS A 305 -5.05 10.56 13.97
N LEU A 306 -6.28 10.41 14.47
CA LEU A 306 -6.55 10.42 15.91
C LEU A 306 -6.05 9.16 16.61
N ARG A 307 -5.89 8.03 15.91
CA ARG A 307 -5.18 6.88 16.48
C ARG A 307 -3.69 7.14 16.67
N LEU A 308 -3.05 7.84 15.70
CA LEU A 308 -1.64 8.25 15.81
C LEU A 308 -1.41 9.34 16.86
N TYR A 309 -2.32 10.31 16.92
CA TYR A 309 -2.22 11.51 17.73
C TYR A 309 -3.55 11.73 18.45
N PRO A 310 -3.71 11.23 19.69
CA PRO A 310 -4.97 11.36 20.45
C PRO A 310 -5.43 12.82 20.59
N GLU A 311 -4.49 13.76 20.54
CA GLU A 311 -4.78 15.19 20.42
C GLU A 311 -3.94 15.84 19.31
N PHE A 312 -4.49 16.86 18.65
CA PHE A 312 -3.79 17.59 17.60
C PHE A 312 -3.10 18.84 18.15
N SER A 313 -2.23 18.67 19.14
CA SER A 313 -1.35 19.73 19.65
C SER A 313 0.01 19.67 18.96
N LEU A 314 0.74 20.79 18.96
CA LEU A 314 2.09 20.84 18.40
C LEU A 314 3.04 19.92 19.20
N ASP A 315 2.93 19.94 20.52
CA ASP A 315 3.77 19.14 21.40
C ASP A 315 3.54 17.62 21.24
N ALA A 316 2.29 17.21 20.92
CA ALA A 316 1.99 15.81 20.64
C ALA A 316 2.55 15.31 19.31
N VAL A 317 2.79 16.23 18.35
CA VAL A 317 3.25 15.90 16.99
C VAL A 317 4.75 16.04 16.86
N LEU A 318 5.35 17.04 17.48
CA LEU A 318 6.80 17.27 17.46
C LEU A 318 7.53 16.23 18.31
N ARG A 319 8.56 15.67 17.75
CA ARG A 319 9.48 14.82 18.49
C ARG A 319 10.60 15.66 19.11
N GLY A 320 11.07 15.22 20.24
CA GLY A 320 12.34 15.65 20.79
C GLY A 320 13.50 15.31 19.84
N PRO A 321 14.69 15.86 20.10
CA PRO A 321 15.89 15.50 19.33
C PRO A 321 16.09 13.97 19.38
N LEU A 322 16.56 13.42 18.25
CA LEU A 322 16.99 12.02 18.21
C LEU A 322 18.14 11.83 19.21
N GLU A 323 17.95 10.92 20.15
CA GLU A 323 19.03 10.50 21.04
C GLU A 323 20.03 9.64 20.26
N GLU A 324 21.34 9.74 20.53
CA GLU A 324 22.31 8.82 19.98
C GLU A 324 22.01 7.40 20.47
N ARG A 325 21.79 6.47 19.51
CA ARG A 325 21.22 5.15 19.79
C ARG A 325 22.18 4.00 19.44
N SER A 326 23.46 4.14 19.74
CA SER A 326 24.48 3.10 19.44
C SER A 326 24.12 1.70 19.95
N ASP A 327 23.32 1.59 21.01
CA ASP A 327 22.94 0.29 21.59
C ASP A 327 21.79 -0.39 20.80
N LEU A 328 20.96 0.39 20.13
CA LEU A 328 19.84 -0.12 19.33
C LEU A 328 20.30 -0.67 17.99
N ASP A 329 21.28 -0.04 17.35
CA ASP A 329 21.86 -0.53 16.11
C ASP A 329 22.45 -1.94 16.28
N ALA A 330 23.07 -2.22 17.42
CA ALA A 330 23.58 -3.54 17.74
C ALA A 330 22.47 -4.59 17.99
N MET A 331 21.36 -4.18 18.64
CA MET A 331 20.19 -5.03 18.84
C MET A 331 19.50 -5.33 17.50
N ASP A 332 19.33 -4.32 16.66
CA ASP A 332 18.67 -4.47 15.38
C ASP A 332 19.46 -5.37 14.42
N ALA A 333 20.78 -5.23 14.38
CA ALA A 333 21.66 -6.15 13.66
C ALA A 333 21.55 -7.59 14.14
N SER A 334 21.29 -7.82 15.43
CA SER A 334 21.12 -9.16 16.00
C SER A 334 19.85 -9.87 15.51
N VAL A 335 18.84 -9.14 15.06
CA VAL A 335 17.61 -9.69 14.47
C VAL A 335 17.82 -10.15 13.03
N VAL A 336 18.64 -9.44 12.26
CA VAL A 336 18.87 -9.72 10.83
C VAL A 336 19.67 -11.01 10.62
N SER A 337 20.70 -11.27 11.43
CA SER A 337 21.57 -12.46 11.29
C SER A 337 20.81 -13.79 11.41
N PRO A 338 19.89 -14.00 12.37
CA PRO A 338 19.09 -15.22 12.44
C PRO A 338 18.25 -15.48 11.20
N VAL A 339 17.68 -14.43 10.59
CA VAL A 339 16.90 -14.56 9.35
C VAL A 339 17.77 -15.06 8.21
N ALA A 340 18.94 -14.46 8.02
CA ALA A 340 19.88 -14.88 6.97
C ALA A 340 20.28 -16.34 7.13
N LEU A 341 20.59 -16.79 8.35
CA LEU A 341 20.92 -18.19 8.63
C LEU A 341 19.74 -19.14 8.39
N ALA A 342 18.54 -18.78 8.86
CA ALA A 342 17.35 -19.61 8.70
C ALA A 342 16.92 -19.74 7.23
N ALA A 343 17.03 -18.65 6.45
CA ALA A 343 16.74 -18.65 5.02
C ALA A 343 17.70 -19.56 4.25
N LEU A 344 19.02 -19.48 4.51
CA LEU A 344 20.02 -20.34 3.87
C LEU A 344 19.80 -21.81 4.20
N THR A 345 19.45 -22.16 5.44
CA THR A 345 19.21 -23.54 5.87
C THR A 345 18.03 -24.18 5.13
N ARG A 346 17.08 -23.37 4.67
CA ARG A 346 15.87 -23.85 3.98
C ARG A 346 16.01 -23.97 2.47
N ILE A 347 16.94 -23.23 1.86
CA ILE A 347 17.23 -23.31 0.41
C ILE A 347 18.08 -24.58 0.10
N PHE A 348 18.90 -25.02 1.04
CA PHE A 348 19.76 -26.20 0.91
C PHE A 348 19.46 -27.19 2.03
N PRO A 349 18.44 -28.06 1.87
CA PRO A 349 18.08 -29.07 2.87
C PRO A 349 19.18 -30.16 3.04
#